data_26c1539d3aad03c097dc54e4e90728f3
#
_entry.id   26c1539d3aad03c097dc54e4e90728f3
#
_cell.length_a   1.000
_cell.length_b   1.000
_cell.length_c   1.000
_cell.angle_alpha   90.00
_cell.angle_beta   90.00
_cell.angle_gamma   90.00
#
_symmetry.space_group_name_H-M   'P 1'
#
loop_
_entity.id
_entity.type
_entity.pdbx_description
1 polymer ?
#
loop_
_entity_poly.entity_id
_entity_poly.type
_entity_poly.pdbx_seq_one_letter_code
_entity_poly.pdbx_strand_id
1 'polypeptide(L)'
;MDQMLKKIKVFNNHIMRWMCGAKLRDKQSILSLHAKTKVKNIIPIIKLRKLQWFGHLKRSKQQVKVTFEGLMEGIRKRGRPVRRWRDDISEWCGGASIVELGRKTNNREAWRRHCHAVCDSGERV
;
A
#
# COMPACT_ATOMS: atom_id res chain seq x y z
N MET A 1 -9.11 -7.23 2.58
CA MET A 1 -7.75 -7.25 1.96
C MET A 1 -7.92 -7.21 0.46
N ASP A 2 -7.25 -6.29 -0.21
CA ASP A 2 -7.37 -6.05 -1.64
C ASP A 2 -6.90 -7.27 -2.44
N GLN A 3 -7.69 -7.69 -3.43
CA GLN A 3 -7.36 -8.80 -4.33
C GLN A 3 -6.02 -8.57 -5.05
N MET A 4 -5.71 -7.32 -5.36
CA MET A 4 -4.45 -6.92 -5.97
C MET A 4 -3.25 -7.26 -5.08
N LEU A 5 -3.30 -6.89 -3.79
CA LEU A 5 -2.22 -7.20 -2.84
C LEU A 5 -2.05 -8.71 -2.63
N LYS A 6 -3.15 -9.48 -2.65
CA LYS A 6 -3.08 -10.94 -2.62
C LYS A 6 -2.33 -11.51 -3.82
N LYS A 7 -2.65 -11.03 -5.03
CA LYS A 7 -1.95 -11.46 -6.26
C LYS A 7 -0.46 -11.10 -6.20
N ILE A 8 -0.11 -9.89 -5.75
CA ILE A 8 1.29 -9.47 -5.58
C ILE A 8 2.00 -10.34 -4.56
N LYS A 9 1.35 -10.68 -3.43
CA LYS A 9 1.92 -11.58 -2.41
C LYS A 9 2.22 -12.97 -2.99
N VAL A 10 1.26 -13.55 -3.71
CA VAL A 10 1.43 -14.86 -4.36
C VAL A 10 2.60 -14.81 -5.36
N PHE A 11 2.64 -13.79 -6.20
CA PHE A 11 3.72 -13.61 -7.17
C PHE A 11 5.08 -13.43 -6.51
N ASN A 12 5.18 -12.61 -5.48
CA ASN A 12 6.40 -12.43 -4.70
C ASN A 12 6.88 -13.76 -4.09
N ASN A 13 5.97 -14.55 -3.51
CA ASN A 13 6.30 -15.86 -2.96
C ASN A 13 6.79 -16.83 -4.03
N HIS A 14 6.24 -16.75 -5.24
CA HIS A 14 6.68 -17.56 -6.37
C HIS A 14 8.11 -17.21 -6.80
N ILE A 15 8.42 -15.92 -6.94
CA ILE A 15 9.78 -15.44 -7.24
C ILE A 15 10.77 -15.89 -6.18
N MET A 16 10.41 -15.76 -4.88
CA MET A 16 11.29 -16.18 -3.78
C MET A 16 11.64 -17.67 -3.85
N ARG A 17 10.64 -18.52 -4.18
CA ARG A 17 10.88 -19.95 -4.39
C ARG A 17 11.79 -20.20 -5.58
N TRP A 18 11.56 -19.50 -6.67
CA TRP A 18 12.35 -19.63 -7.89
C TRP A 18 13.82 -19.25 -7.66
N MET A 19 14.08 -18.12 -6.98
CA MET A 19 15.42 -17.66 -6.61
C MET A 19 16.18 -18.69 -5.74
N CYS A 20 15.45 -19.41 -4.88
CA CYS A 20 16.03 -20.44 -4.01
C CYS A 20 16.05 -21.85 -4.64
N GLY A 21 15.58 -22.03 -5.87
CA GLY A 21 15.40 -23.36 -6.48
C GLY A 21 14.39 -24.25 -5.73
N ALA A 22 13.58 -23.68 -4.83
CA ALA A 22 12.67 -24.44 -3.98
C ALA A 22 11.34 -24.71 -4.68
N LYS A 23 10.96 -25.97 -4.79
CA LYS A 23 9.66 -26.39 -5.34
C LYS A 23 8.59 -26.40 -4.26
N LEU A 24 7.31 -26.35 -4.66
CA LEU A 24 6.19 -26.44 -3.72
C LEU A 24 6.19 -27.74 -2.90
N ARG A 25 6.61 -28.85 -3.52
CA ARG A 25 6.74 -30.16 -2.89
C ARG A 25 7.76 -30.20 -1.75
N ASP A 26 8.74 -29.30 -1.75
CA ASP A 26 9.80 -29.25 -0.73
C ASP A 26 9.28 -28.65 0.60
N LYS A 27 8.02 -28.20 0.64
CA LYS A 27 7.31 -27.67 1.81
C LYS A 27 8.07 -26.59 2.60
N GLN A 28 9.04 -25.91 1.98
CA GLN A 28 9.79 -24.83 2.63
C GLN A 28 8.89 -23.63 2.92
N SER A 29 8.98 -23.09 4.15
CA SER A 29 8.22 -21.91 4.54
C SER A 29 8.74 -20.65 3.82
N ILE A 30 7.85 -19.71 3.53
CA ILE A 30 8.25 -18.42 2.92
C ILE A 30 9.17 -17.63 3.85
N LEU A 31 9.00 -17.74 5.17
CA LEU A 31 9.86 -17.08 6.14
C LEU A 31 11.30 -17.58 6.06
N SER A 32 11.50 -18.89 5.92
CA SER A 32 12.85 -19.47 5.74
C SER A 32 13.49 -19.02 4.43
N LEU A 33 12.71 -18.87 3.37
CA LEU A 33 13.20 -18.38 2.07
C LEU A 33 13.61 -16.90 2.15
N HIS A 34 12.83 -16.06 2.83
CA HIS A 34 13.21 -14.66 3.07
C HIS A 34 14.49 -14.55 3.90
N ALA A 35 14.67 -15.39 4.92
CA ALA A 35 15.90 -15.42 5.73
C ALA A 35 17.12 -15.79 4.89
N LYS A 36 16.99 -16.78 3.97
CA LYS A 36 18.06 -17.19 3.05
C LYS A 36 18.45 -16.12 2.05
N THR A 37 17.45 -15.48 1.43
CA THR A 37 17.69 -14.50 0.35
C THR A 37 18.01 -13.11 0.86
N LYS A 38 17.67 -12.78 2.12
CA LYS A 38 17.75 -11.44 2.71
C LYS A 38 16.94 -10.38 1.93
N VAL A 39 16.04 -10.80 1.05
CA VAL A 39 15.18 -9.92 0.27
C VAL A 39 14.01 -9.47 1.13
N LYS A 40 13.77 -8.15 1.17
CA LYS A 40 12.64 -7.57 1.90
C LYS A 40 11.31 -7.88 1.22
N ASN A 41 10.26 -8.07 2.03
CA ASN A 41 8.92 -8.23 1.51
C ASN A 41 8.49 -6.99 0.70
N ILE A 42 7.93 -7.20 -0.49
CA ILE A 42 7.53 -6.12 -1.39
C ILE A 42 6.29 -5.35 -0.90
N ILE A 43 5.41 -6.00 -0.11
CA ILE A 43 4.13 -5.40 0.32
C ILE A 43 4.31 -4.15 1.18
N PRO A 44 5.15 -4.14 2.25
CA PRO A 44 5.44 -2.94 3.02
C PRO A 44 6.03 -1.82 2.15
N ILE A 45 6.88 -2.17 1.19
CA ILE A 45 7.51 -1.19 0.29
C ILE A 45 6.44 -0.50 -0.58
N ILE A 46 5.49 -1.27 -1.13
CA ILE A 46 4.38 -0.72 -1.93
C ILE A 46 3.50 0.20 -1.07
N LYS A 47 3.13 -0.25 0.14
CA LYS A 47 2.35 0.56 1.09
C LYS A 47 3.07 1.87 1.42
N LEU A 48 4.34 1.79 1.78
CA LEU A 48 5.17 2.95 2.12
C LEU A 48 5.20 3.96 0.98
N ARG A 49 5.50 3.52 -0.24
CA ARG A 49 5.54 4.40 -1.43
C ARG A 49 4.18 5.04 -1.71
N LYS A 50 3.09 4.29 -1.58
CA LYS A 50 1.74 4.81 -1.76
C LYS A 50 1.37 5.88 -0.73
N LEU A 51 1.73 5.69 0.54
CA LEU A 51 1.52 6.67 1.61
C LEU A 51 2.40 7.92 1.40
N GLN A 52 3.65 7.76 1.03
CA GLN A 52 4.56 8.87 0.73
C GLN A 52 4.04 9.71 -0.45
N TRP A 53 3.56 9.03 -1.50
CA TRP A 53 2.96 9.69 -2.67
C TRP A 53 1.69 10.47 -2.29
N PHE A 54 0.83 9.91 -1.45
CA PHE A 54 -0.33 10.63 -0.92
C PHE A 54 0.07 11.92 -0.20
N GLY A 55 1.07 11.87 0.66
CA GLY A 55 1.60 13.06 1.32
C GLY A 55 2.15 14.10 0.34
N HIS A 56 2.79 13.65 -0.75
CA HIS A 56 3.24 14.53 -1.82
C HIS A 56 2.07 15.20 -2.53
N LEU A 57 1.06 14.43 -2.92
CA LEU A 57 -0.15 14.94 -3.58
C LEU A 57 -0.85 16.01 -2.74
N LYS A 58 -1.01 15.77 -1.44
CA LYS A 58 -1.69 16.72 -0.53
C LYS A 58 -0.95 18.05 -0.39
N ARG A 59 0.36 18.05 -0.49
CA ARG A 59 1.20 19.26 -0.43
C ARG A 59 1.46 19.90 -1.79
N SER A 60 1.09 19.24 -2.88
CA SER A 60 1.31 19.74 -4.24
C SER A 60 0.36 20.90 -4.60
N LYS A 61 0.61 21.53 -5.74
CA LYS A 61 -0.21 22.63 -6.27
C LYS A 61 -1.67 22.21 -6.50
N GLN A 62 -2.56 23.18 -6.48
CA GLN A 62 -4.02 23.01 -6.60
C GLN A 62 -4.45 22.10 -7.76
N GLN A 63 -3.82 22.23 -8.92
CA GLN A 63 -4.15 21.45 -10.13
C GLN A 63 -4.05 19.94 -9.93
N VAL A 64 -2.97 19.47 -9.27
CA VAL A 64 -2.79 18.04 -8.97
C VAL A 64 -3.83 17.54 -7.96
N LYS A 65 -4.19 18.39 -6.97
CA LYS A 65 -5.24 18.07 -5.99
C LYS A 65 -6.60 17.93 -6.69
N VAL A 66 -6.96 18.84 -7.59
CA VAL A 66 -8.21 18.78 -8.33
C VAL A 66 -8.30 17.53 -9.18
N THR A 67 -7.22 17.16 -9.88
CA THR A 67 -7.19 15.92 -10.67
C THR A 67 -7.37 14.66 -9.80
N PHE A 68 -6.82 14.67 -8.59
CA PHE A 68 -6.88 13.51 -7.69
C PHE A 68 -8.16 13.45 -6.86
N GLU A 69 -8.69 14.61 -6.43
CA GLU A 69 -9.85 14.75 -5.54
C GLU A 69 -11.07 15.25 -6.29
N GLY A 70 -10.90 15.76 -7.51
CA GLY A 70 -11.96 16.36 -8.31
C GLY A 70 -13.10 15.38 -8.58
N LEU A 71 -14.29 15.93 -8.59
CA LEU A 71 -15.49 15.24 -9.05
C LEU A 71 -15.45 15.27 -10.59
N MET A 72 -15.34 14.11 -11.22
CA MET A 72 -15.56 14.00 -12.66
C MET A 72 -17.06 14.13 -12.93
N GLU A 73 -17.40 15.00 -13.88
CA GLU A 73 -18.77 15.10 -14.39
C GLU A 73 -19.16 13.77 -15.05
N GLY A 74 -20.39 13.33 -14.80
CA GLY A 74 -20.92 12.11 -15.38
C GLY A 74 -21.94 11.43 -14.48
N ILE A 75 -22.82 10.65 -15.10
CA ILE A 75 -23.84 9.87 -14.40
C ILE A 75 -23.19 8.59 -13.90
N ARG A 76 -23.25 8.37 -12.60
CA ARG A 76 -22.77 7.15 -11.97
C ARG A 76 -23.63 5.96 -12.38
N LYS A 77 -23.04 4.94 -12.99
CA LYS A 77 -23.72 3.70 -13.33
C LYS A 77 -24.21 2.97 -12.07
N ARG A 78 -25.34 2.29 -12.18
CA ARG A 78 -25.88 1.42 -11.13
C ARG A 78 -24.89 0.26 -10.87
N GLY A 79 -24.67 -0.08 -9.62
CA GLY A 79 -23.80 -1.20 -9.21
C GLY A 79 -22.97 -0.91 -7.97
N ARG A 80 -22.16 -1.89 -7.56
CA ARG A 80 -21.25 -1.75 -6.42
C ARG A 80 -20.23 -0.64 -6.70
N PRO A 81 -19.99 0.28 -5.74
CA PRO A 81 -18.97 1.31 -5.87
C PRO A 81 -17.60 0.71 -6.17
N VAL A 82 -16.93 1.23 -7.21
CA VAL A 82 -15.55 0.85 -7.49
C VAL A 82 -14.65 1.37 -6.37
N ARG A 83 -13.79 0.49 -5.84
CA ARG A 83 -12.78 0.86 -4.84
C ARG A 83 -11.85 1.92 -5.42
N ARG A 84 -11.67 3.02 -4.70
CA ARG A 84 -10.82 4.14 -5.10
C ARG A 84 -9.40 3.96 -4.55
N TRP A 85 -8.42 4.56 -5.21
CA TRP A 85 -7.03 4.53 -4.78
C TRP A 85 -6.83 5.03 -3.33
N ARG A 86 -7.60 6.03 -2.92
CA ARG A 86 -7.56 6.62 -1.57
C ARG A 86 -8.15 5.73 -0.47
N ASP A 87 -9.02 4.79 -0.83
CA ASP A 87 -9.67 3.91 0.14
C ASP A 87 -8.66 2.98 0.82
N ASP A 88 -7.63 2.55 0.08
CA ASP A 88 -6.53 1.76 0.65
C ASP A 88 -5.76 2.54 1.70
N ILE A 89 -5.55 3.85 1.48
CA ILE A 89 -4.82 4.71 2.41
C ILE A 89 -5.59 4.85 3.72
N SER A 90 -6.89 5.10 3.63
CA SER A 90 -7.77 5.15 4.79
C SER A 90 -7.74 3.82 5.57
N GLU A 91 -7.88 2.69 4.87
CA GLU A 91 -7.86 1.36 5.48
C GLU A 91 -6.52 1.07 6.20
N TRP A 92 -5.39 1.38 5.56
CA TRP A 92 -4.07 1.14 6.15
C TRP A 92 -3.77 2.05 7.35
N CYS A 93 -4.37 3.24 7.37
CA CYS A 93 -4.26 4.18 8.49
C CYS A 93 -5.36 4.00 9.56
N GLY A 94 -5.95 2.81 9.67
CA GLY A 94 -6.94 2.49 10.69
C GLY A 94 -8.33 3.07 10.45
N GLY A 95 -8.72 3.30 9.20
CA GLY A 95 -10.02 3.85 8.83
C GLY A 95 -10.13 5.38 8.98
N ALA A 96 -9.02 6.07 9.20
CA ALA A 96 -9.00 7.52 9.35
C ALA A 96 -9.53 8.24 8.09
N SER A 97 -10.21 9.36 8.30
CA SER A 97 -10.75 10.18 7.20
C SER A 97 -9.61 10.72 6.33
N ILE A 98 -9.83 10.75 5.01
CA ILE A 98 -8.89 11.35 4.04
C ILE A 98 -8.61 12.82 4.33
N VAL A 99 -9.58 13.55 4.89
CA VAL A 99 -9.42 14.96 5.30
C VAL A 99 -8.46 15.05 6.49
N GLU A 100 -8.64 14.21 7.49
CA GLU A 100 -7.77 14.15 8.67
C GLU A 100 -6.33 13.75 8.28
N LEU A 101 -6.19 12.71 7.48
CA LEU A 101 -4.90 12.29 6.94
C LEU A 101 -4.24 13.42 6.14
N GLY A 102 -5.02 14.16 5.34
CA GLY A 102 -4.55 15.32 4.61
C GLY A 102 -3.97 16.42 5.52
N ARG A 103 -4.60 16.68 6.68
CA ARG A 103 -4.06 17.64 7.68
C ARG A 103 -2.72 17.15 8.25
N LYS A 104 -2.60 15.84 8.56
CA LYS A 104 -1.36 15.24 9.05
C LYS A 104 -0.20 15.34 8.04
N THR A 105 -0.50 15.36 6.73
CA THR A 105 0.53 15.49 5.69
C THR A 105 1.21 16.86 5.64
N ASN A 106 0.63 17.92 6.26
CA ASN A 106 1.21 19.27 6.26
C ASN A 106 2.58 19.28 6.96
N ASN A 107 2.74 18.49 8.03
CA ASN A 107 4.04 18.29 8.64
C ASN A 107 4.73 17.10 7.95
N ARG A 108 5.73 17.39 7.11
CA ARG A 108 6.43 16.41 6.28
C ARG A 108 7.13 15.32 7.11
N GLU A 109 7.78 15.72 8.20
CA GLU A 109 8.53 14.79 9.04
C GLU A 109 7.61 13.88 9.87
N ALA A 110 6.57 14.46 10.47
CA ALA A 110 5.56 13.71 11.20
C ALA A 110 4.86 12.70 10.27
N TRP A 111 4.53 13.11 9.04
CA TRP A 111 3.95 12.22 8.04
C TRP A 111 4.90 11.09 7.66
N ARG A 112 6.19 11.38 7.45
CA ARG A 112 7.19 10.36 7.13
C ARG A 112 7.28 9.30 8.24
N ARG A 113 7.34 9.72 9.50
CA ARG A 113 7.34 8.80 10.66
C ARG A 113 6.06 7.95 10.70
N HIS A 114 4.90 8.58 10.47
CA HIS A 114 3.62 7.88 10.42
C HIS A 114 3.59 6.81 9.31
N CYS A 115 4.10 7.10 8.11
CA CYS A 115 4.18 6.12 7.01
C CYS A 115 4.99 4.88 7.41
N HIS A 116 6.13 5.05 8.07
CA HIS A 116 6.95 3.94 8.53
C HIS A 116 6.23 3.14 9.62
N ALA A 117 5.63 3.80 10.62
CA ALA A 117 4.89 3.13 11.69
C ALA A 117 3.73 2.27 11.15
N VAL A 118 2.99 2.76 10.15
CA VAL A 118 1.90 2.00 9.49
C VAL A 118 2.44 0.77 8.74
N CYS A 119 3.61 0.86 8.14
CA CYS A 119 4.20 -0.26 7.41
C CYS A 119 4.79 -1.31 8.35
N ASP A 120 5.46 -0.89 9.43
CA ASP A 120 6.10 -1.77 10.41
C ASP A 120 5.06 -2.54 11.25
N SER A 121 3.91 -1.92 11.55
CA SER A 121 2.81 -2.59 12.27
C SER A 121 2.19 -3.74 11.47
N GLY A 122 2.31 -3.72 10.14
CA GLY A 122 1.81 -4.78 9.25
C GLY A 122 2.70 -6.03 9.15
N GLU A 123 3.90 -6.01 9.71
CA GLU A 123 4.83 -7.15 9.66
C GLU A 123 4.71 -8.13 10.84
N ARG A 124 3.88 -7.80 11.85
CA ARG A 124 3.72 -8.60 13.07
C ARG A 124 2.64 -9.70 12.97
N VAL A 125 2.36 -10.21 11.75
CA VAL A 125 1.45 -11.36 11.57
C VAL A 125 2.14 -12.46 10.80
#